data_f611d0d30158f2e4aba87449338c1477
#
_entry.id   f611d0d30158f2e4aba87449338c1477
#
_cell.length_a   1.000
_cell.length_b   1.000
_cell.length_c   1.000
_cell.angle_alpha   90.00
_cell.angle_beta   90.00
_cell.angle_gamma   90.00
#
_symmetry.space_group_name_H-M   'P 1'
#
loop_
_entity.id
_entity.type
_entity.pdbx_description
1 polymer ?
#
loop_
_entity_poly.entity_id
_entity_poly.type
_entity_poly.pdbx_seq_one_letter_code
_entity_poly.pdbx_strand_id
1 'polypeptide(L)'
;MFVFLLIAAVIDIGDQKQLFIDHKFIESAEGITLTAQQPMQMREKLVTADAPWEADAHLGSYSTVVQEDGKIRLWYDVRAGVPEPGKNPPFMGLAYAESKDGIHFEKKPLGLIERNGSRENNLVLPPRPDWLTIGGGTVWRDDNPDAAPDAKYKSWSKMYSKPGSPIRGPHRLWKSPDGFQWTHDERPVTGLRAADTQPSWFWDPRIGRYIGYSREWVREKSGFGARMASYNESDDMVNWTNMQFAFEPDERDGTAAPAMVLDPGKLTVNGENVMPRREERVGATAGEDQVLTPTAPLDFYGPGVFPYEGVYLALIPVFHHWRGSAAGTWPSTGDIQLAVSRDARHFNRVPPRRAFLTTGMDGTWDSKWIYPVLRPVRMHDELWIYYMGTNHDHAGRLDSKAVKEETAISRAVLRLDGFVAAEADYEGGVFMTPPIRFQGSRLELNLNTGAGGMAKVEILAESGAPIPGFTMAEADELNGNAINLQATWNTGNPDVSKLAGQAVRLRVKMRTAKLFAFQFQ
;
A
#
# COMPACT_ATOMS: atom_id res chain seq x y z
N MET A 1 -7.51 -41.04 -27.85
CA MET A 1 -7.43 -39.67 -27.35
C MET A 1 -7.33 -39.78 -25.82
N PHE A 2 -6.10 -39.80 -25.28
CA PHE A 2 -5.90 -39.85 -23.82
C PHE A 2 -6.13 -38.44 -23.29
N VAL A 3 -7.24 -38.26 -22.57
CA VAL A 3 -7.46 -37.06 -21.77
C VAL A 3 -6.56 -37.19 -20.53
N PHE A 4 -5.43 -36.48 -20.51
CA PHE A 4 -4.70 -36.28 -19.27
C PHE A 4 -5.57 -35.38 -18.39
N LEU A 5 -6.27 -35.98 -17.43
CA LEU A 5 -6.77 -35.22 -16.29
C LEU A 5 -5.52 -34.67 -15.56
N LEU A 6 -5.25 -33.38 -15.72
CA LEU A 6 -4.37 -32.66 -14.82
C LEU A 6 -5.04 -32.70 -13.42
N ILE A 7 -4.61 -33.64 -12.58
CA ILE A 7 -5.02 -33.63 -11.17
C ILE A 7 -4.40 -32.37 -10.57
N ALA A 8 -5.23 -31.41 -10.17
CA ALA A 8 -4.75 -30.23 -9.48
C ALA A 8 -4.03 -30.67 -8.20
N ALA A 9 -2.84 -30.12 -7.96
CA ALA A 9 -2.09 -30.41 -6.75
C ALA A 9 -2.88 -29.99 -5.51
N VAL A 10 -2.87 -30.84 -4.46
CA VAL A 10 -3.51 -30.52 -3.18
C VAL A 10 -2.79 -29.34 -2.53
N ILE A 11 -3.55 -28.31 -2.19
CA ILE A 11 -3.03 -27.13 -1.49
C ILE A 11 -3.12 -27.40 0.02
N ASP A 12 -1.99 -27.53 0.69
CA ASP A 12 -1.96 -27.61 2.14
C ASP A 12 -2.12 -26.19 2.73
N ILE A 13 -3.19 -25.99 3.49
CA ILE A 13 -3.53 -24.71 4.10
C ILE A 13 -3.39 -24.75 5.63
N GLY A 14 -3.19 -25.93 6.24
CA GLY A 14 -3.14 -26.08 7.68
C GLY A 14 -4.37 -25.46 8.37
N ASP A 15 -4.11 -24.66 9.38
CA ASP A 15 -5.10 -23.83 10.09
C ASP A 15 -5.02 -22.34 9.69
N GLN A 16 -4.27 -22.02 8.62
CA GLN A 16 -4.05 -20.65 8.19
C GLN A 16 -5.28 -20.07 7.51
N LYS A 17 -5.56 -18.79 7.78
CA LYS A 17 -6.59 -18.04 7.06
C LYS A 17 -6.25 -17.90 5.57
N GLN A 18 -7.24 -18.07 4.73
CA GLN A 18 -7.10 -17.98 3.28
C GLN A 18 -7.95 -16.83 2.72
N LEU A 19 -7.29 -15.91 2.01
CA LEU A 19 -7.94 -14.75 1.41
C LEU A 19 -8.26 -14.99 -0.08
N PHE A 20 -9.37 -14.42 -0.54
CA PHE A 20 -9.78 -14.42 -1.95
C PHE A 20 -9.16 -13.26 -2.73
N ILE A 21 -7.85 -13.05 -2.60
CA ILE A 21 -7.14 -11.97 -3.31
C ILE A 21 -6.95 -12.23 -4.80
N ASP A 22 -7.06 -13.49 -5.20
CA ASP A 22 -6.91 -14.00 -6.56
C ASP A 22 -7.69 -15.30 -6.74
N HIS A 23 -7.54 -15.95 -7.89
CA HIS A 23 -8.23 -17.21 -8.22
C HIS A 23 -7.61 -18.47 -7.60
N LYS A 24 -6.64 -18.39 -6.70
CA LYS A 24 -5.97 -19.57 -6.12
C LYS A 24 -6.98 -20.57 -5.52
N PHE A 25 -8.04 -20.08 -4.89
CA PHE A 25 -9.08 -20.90 -4.26
C PHE A 25 -10.38 -20.97 -5.06
N ILE A 26 -10.32 -20.66 -6.35
CA ILE A 26 -11.45 -20.75 -7.29
C ILE A 26 -11.02 -21.56 -8.50
N GLU A 27 -11.26 -22.88 -8.48
CA GLU A 27 -10.97 -23.77 -9.60
C GLU A 27 -12.04 -23.65 -10.69
N SER A 28 -13.29 -23.52 -10.27
CA SER A 28 -14.42 -23.26 -11.17
C SER A 28 -15.42 -22.34 -10.50
N ALA A 29 -16.07 -21.49 -11.29
CA ALA A 29 -17.07 -20.56 -10.79
C ALA A 29 -18.12 -20.24 -11.87
N GLU A 30 -19.34 -19.99 -11.42
CA GLU A 30 -20.45 -19.46 -12.19
C GLU A 30 -21.13 -18.37 -11.34
N GLY A 31 -21.34 -17.17 -11.90
CA GLY A 31 -21.96 -16.05 -11.19
C GLY A 31 -21.13 -15.49 -10.02
N ILE A 32 -19.81 -15.73 -10.01
CA ILE A 32 -18.88 -15.23 -8.98
C ILE A 32 -17.82 -14.35 -9.63
N THR A 33 -17.59 -13.19 -9.05
CA THR A 33 -16.52 -12.27 -9.46
C THR A 33 -15.60 -11.94 -8.29
N LEU A 34 -14.29 -11.76 -8.55
CA LEU A 34 -13.36 -11.20 -7.59
C LEU A 34 -13.32 -9.70 -7.75
N THR A 35 -13.68 -8.98 -6.69
CA THR A 35 -13.80 -7.52 -6.71
C THR A 35 -13.01 -6.88 -5.59
N ALA A 36 -12.16 -5.91 -5.92
CA ALA A 36 -11.54 -5.04 -4.92
C ALA A 36 -12.62 -4.23 -4.20
N GLN A 37 -12.58 -4.25 -2.87
CA GLN A 37 -13.49 -3.48 -2.03
C GLN A 37 -12.89 -2.10 -1.76
N GLN A 38 -13.72 -1.07 -1.82
CA GLN A 38 -13.29 0.28 -1.50
C GLN A 38 -13.44 0.55 -0.01
N PRO A 39 -12.37 0.96 0.69
CA PRO A 39 -12.48 1.43 2.05
C PRO A 39 -13.36 2.70 2.13
N MET A 40 -14.07 2.84 3.22
CA MET A 40 -14.82 4.06 3.50
C MET A 40 -13.86 5.15 3.98
N GLN A 41 -13.58 6.13 3.13
CA GLN A 41 -12.75 7.28 3.47
C GLN A 41 -13.54 8.25 4.36
N MET A 42 -13.07 8.46 5.58
CA MET A 42 -13.75 9.28 6.58
C MET A 42 -13.54 10.77 6.33
N ARG A 43 -12.43 11.15 5.71
CA ARG A 43 -12.08 12.52 5.29
C ARG A 43 -12.00 13.57 6.40
N GLU A 44 -12.09 13.16 7.67
CA GLU A 44 -11.75 14.03 8.79
C GLU A 44 -10.23 14.31 8.80
N LYS A 45 -9.84 15.52 9.16
CA LYS A 45 -8.43 15.88 9.30
C LYS A 45 -7.94 15.47 10.68
N LEU A 46 -7.26 14.34 10.80
CA LEU A 46 -6.76 13.81 12.07
C LEU A 46 -5.45 14.48 12.50
N VAL A 47 -4.59 14.79 11.53
CA VAL A 47 -3.34 15.50 11.75
C VAL A 47 -3.18 16.56 10.66
N THR A 48 -2.92 17.79 11.07
CA THR A 48 -2.62 18.95 10.22
C THR A 48 -1.38 19.66 10.77
N ALA A 49 -0.87 20.65 10.09
CA ALA A 49 0.21 21.51 10.63
C ALA A 49 -0.42 22.63 11.49
N ASP A 50 -0.86 22.30 12.70
CA ASP A 50 -1.63 23.16 13.60
C ASP A 50 -0.93 23.50 14.93
N ALA A 51 0.22 22.89 15.23
CA ALA A 51 0.97 23.21 16.41
C ALA A 51 1.69 24.58 16.26
N PRO A 52 1.93 25.31 17.36
CA PRO A 52 2.59 26.63 17.30
C PRO A 52 3.94 26.62 16.57
N TRP A 53 4.68 25.54 16.68
CA TRP A 53 5.98 25.37 15.99
C TRP A 53 5.85 24.94 14.52
N GLU A 54 4.64 24.69 14.03
CA GLU A 54 4.32 24.33 12.64
C GLU A 54 3.69 25.51 11.86
N ALA A 55 3.66 26.72 12.41
CA ALA A 55 2.97 27.87 11.82
C ALA A 55 3.45 28.25 10.40
N ASP A 56 4.71 27.92 10.05
CA ASP A 56 5.29 28.10 8.72
C ASP A 56 5.45 26.78 7.96
N ALA A 57 4.76 25.72 8.39
CA ALA A 57 4.93 24.37 7.88
C ALA A 57 3.65 23.80 7.25
N HIS A 58 3.83 22.79 6.43
CA HIS A 58 2.78 21.90 5.93
C HIS A 58 3.24 20.44 6.05
N LEU A 59 2.30 19.51 6.01
CA LEU A 59 2.64 18.09 6.00
C LEU A 59 3.19 17.72 4.63
N GLY A 60 4.28 16.96 4.63
CA GLY A 60 4.80 16.32 3.43
C GLY A 60 4.05 15.04 3.08
N SER A 61 4.47 14.41 1.99
CA SER A 61 3.73 13.30 1.38
C SER A 61 3.87 11.96 2.11
N TYR A 62 4.86 11.81 2.99
CA TYR A 62 5.31 10.49 3.45
C TYR A 62 5.17 10.34 4.96
N SER A 63 4.50 9.26 5.36
CA SER A 63 4.21 9.00 6.77
C SER A 63 4.12 7.50 7.03
N THR A 64 4.31 7.11 8.28
CA THR A 64 4.24 5.72 8.72
C THR A 64 3.55 5.63 10.07
N VAL A 65 2.69 4.62 10.24
CA VAL A 65 2.11 4.27 11.53
C VAL A 65 2.65 2.94 12.04
N VAL A 66 2.79 2.84 13.34
CA VAL A 66 3.09 1.60 14.05
C VAL A 66 2.13 1.47 15.22
N GLN A 67 1.40 0.36 15.27
CA GLN A 67 0.54 0.01 16.41
C GLN A 67 1.37 -0.78 17.43
N GLU A 68 1.58 -0.21 18.60
CA GLU A 68 2.42 -0.81 19.63
C GLU A 68 2.00 -0.30 21.02
N ASP A 69 2.08 -1.17 22.02
CA ASP A 69 1.81 -0.85 23.44
C ASP A 69 0.48 -0.13 23.68
N GLY A 70 -0.57 -0.54 22.95
CA GLY A 70 -1.90 0.05 23.06
C GLY A 70 -2.02 1.47 22.47
N LYS A 71 -1.05 1.87 21.67
CA LYS A 71 -1.02 3.17 20.97
C LYS A 71 -0.80 3.01 19.49
N ILE A 72 -1.21 4.01 18.75
CA ILE A 72 -0.86 4.23 17.34
C ILE A 72 0.16 5.37 17.31
N ARG A 73 1.37 5.03 16.91
CA ARG A 73 2.50 5.94 16.77
C ARG A 73 2.60 6.34 15.32
N LEU A 74 2.66 7.65 15.04
CA LEU A 74 2.71 8.23 13.70
C LEU A 74 4.00 9.03 13.54
N TRP A 75 4.80 8.70 12.54
CA TRP A 75 5.88 9.54 12.05
C TRP A 75 5.45 10.14 10.72
N TYR A 76 5.56 11.45 10.58
CA TYR A 76 5.10 12.18 9.40
C TYR A 76 6.10 13.22 8.92
N ASP A 77 6.14 13.39 7.61
CA ASP A 77 7.00 14.36 6.94
C ASP A 77 6.49 15.78 7.18
N VAL A 78 7.37 16.69 7.56
CA VAL A 78 7.08 18.12 7.75
C VAL A 78 8.00 18.93 6.86
N ARG A 79 7.41 19.85 6.12
CA ARG A 79 8.11 20.78 5.24
C ARG A 79 7.81 22.20 5.65
N ALA A 80 8.82 23.03 5.74
CA ALA A 80 8.67 24.39 6.22
C ALA A 80 9.52 25.38 5.46
N GLY A 81 9.04 26.63 5.44
CA GLY A 81 9.63 27.73 4.69
C GLY A 81 9.21 27.73 3.22
N VAL A 82 9.35 28.88 2.58
CA VAL A 82 9.00 29.06 1.16
C VAL A 82 10.15 28.54 0.29
N PRO A 83 9.91 27.55 -0.57
CA PRO A 83 10.95 27.08 -1.47
C PRO A 83 11.25 28.14 -2.55
N GLU A 84 12.53 28.29 -2.88
CA GLU A 84 12.90 29.00 -4.10
C GLU A 84 12.43 28.19 -5.34
N PRO A 85 12.09 28.84 -6.45
CA PRO A 85 11.68 28.14 -7.67
C PRO A 85 12.66 27.03 -8.06
N GLY A 86 12.17 25.81 -8.21
CA GLY A 86 12.96 24.61 -8.57
C GLY A 86 13.83 24.05 -7.44
N LYS A 87 13.68 24.50 -6.20
CA LYS A 87 14.39 23.98 -5.02
C LYS A 87 13.41 23.36 -4.02
N ASN A 88 13.94 22.48 -3.17
CA ASN A 88 13.19 21.94 -2.04
C ASN A 88 12.94 23.04 -0.98
N PRO A 89 11.91 22.88 -0.11
CA PRO A 89 11.71 23.73 1.04
C PRO A 89 13.00 23.86 1.89
N PRO A 90 13.25 25.01 2.53
CA PRO A 90 14.42 25.21 3.37
C PRO A 90 14.58 24.22 4.52
N PHE A 91 13.45 23.67 4.97
CA PHE A 91 13.42 22.64 6.00
C PHE A 91 12.52 21.48 5.58
N MET A 92 13.04 20.27 5.71
CA MET A 92 12.29 19.01 5.62
C MET A 92 12.74 18.13 6.78
N GLY A 93 11.80 17.61 7.54
CA GLY A 93 12.09 16.79 8.71
C GLY A 93 11.00 15.77 8.98
N LEU A 94 11.25 14.91 9.96
CA LEU A 94 10.32 13.92 10.44
C LEU A 94 9.81 14.35 11.82
N ALA A 95 8.49 14.40 11.97
CA ALA A 95 7.81 14.71 13.21
C ALA A 95 7.08 13.47 13.74
N TYR A 96 6.67 13.53 15.00
CA TYR A 96 5.99 12.44 15.70
C TYR A 96 4.68 12.89 16.31
N ALA A 97 3.67 12.03 16.24
CA ALA A 97 2.44 12.13 17.00
C ALA A 97 2.00 10.73 17.49
N GLU A 98 1.21 10.67 18.54
CA GLU A 98 0.67 9.41 19.04
C GLU A 98 -0.82 9.52 19.38
N SER A 99 -1.54 8.40 19.28
CA SER A 99 -2.95 8.30 19.62
C SER A 99 -3.25 7.00 20.35
N LYS A 100 -4.22 7.02 21.28
CA LYS A 100 -4.74 5.81 21.92
C LYS A 100 -5.92 5.21 21.16
N ASP A 101 -6.68 6.05 20.46
CA ASP A 101 -7.91 5.66 19.75
C ASP A 101 -7.79 5.71 18.23
N GLY A 102 -6.64 6.19 17.72
CA GLY A 102 -6.39 6.33 16.28
C GLY A 102 -7.08 7.52 15.64
N ILE A 103 -7.74 8.37 16.41
CA ILE A 103 -8.45 9.56 15.95
C ILE A 103 -7.82 10.83 16.54
N HIS A 104 -7.61 10.86 17.81
CA HIS A 104 -7.06 12.02 18.51
C HIS A 104 -5.55 11.85 18.66
N PHE A 105 -4.80 12.48 17.77
CA PHE A 105 -3.35 12.46 17.78
C PHE A 105 -2.78 13.61 18.60
N GLU A 106 -1.94 13.30 19.57
CA GLU A 106 -1.23 14.26 20.41
C GLU A 106 0.18 14.50 19.86
N LYS A 107 0.52 15.76 19.65
CA LYS A 107 1.85 16.24 19.30
C LYS A 107 2.52 16.82 20.54
N LYS A 108 3.34 16.02 21.22
CA LYS A 108 4.05 16.46 22.42
C LYS A 108 5.41 17.01 22.06
N PRO A 109 5.84 18.14 22.64
CA PRO A 109 7.23 18.58 22.53
C PRO A 109 8.17 17.49 23.05
N LEU A 110 9.15 17.12 22.23
CA LEU A 110 10.12 16.07 22.56
C LEU A 110 11.46 16.62 23.03
N GLY A 111 11.75 17.90 22.77
CA GLY A 111 13.00 18.55 23.18
C GLY A 111 14.24 18.08 22.43
N LEU A 112 14.09 17.34 21.34
CA LEU A 112 15.20 16.66 20.66
C LEU A 112 15.89 17.55 19.63
N ILE A 113 15.12 18.26 18.82
CA ILE A 113 15.59 19.00 17.65
C ILE A 113 15.36 20.48 17.88
N GLU A 114 16.40 21.29 17.65
CA GLU A 114 16.27 22.74 17.66
C GLU A 114 15.81 23.23 16.28
N ARG A 115 14.74 24.02 16.28
CA ARG A 115 14.22 24.70 15.09
C ARG A 115 13.80 26.13 15.47
N ASN A 116 14.23 27.12 14.70
CA ASN A 116 13.91 28.52 14.94
C ASN A 116 14.22 29.00 16.38
N GLY A 117 15.33 28.51 16.97
CA GLY A 117 15.77 28.86 18.32
C GLY A 117 15.00 28.17 19.45
N SER A 118 14.14 27.20 19.17
CA SER A 118 13.35 26.48 20.16
C SER A 118 13.43 24.96 19.98
N ARG A 119 13.36 24.24 21.10
CA ARG A 119 13.19 22.79 21.15
C ARG A 119 11.77 22.35 21.53
N GLU A 120 10.87 23.30 21.73
CA GLU A 120 9.46 23.06 22.01
C GLU A 120 8.76 22.61 20.73
N ASN A 121 9.10 21.39 20.23
CA ASN A 121 8.55 20.78 19.03
C ASN A 121 8.60 19.25 19.09
N ASN A 122 7.91 18.60 18.18
CA ASN A 122 7.78 17.15 18.06
C ASN A 122 8.67 16.52 16.96
N LEU A 123 9.73 17.21 16.55
CA LEU A 123 10.64 16.72 15.52
C LEU A 123 11.56 15.64 16.07
N VAL A 124 11.81 14.60 15.24
CA VAL A 124 12.69 13.47 15.56
C VAL A 124 13.89 13.34 14.60
N LEU A 125 13.79 13.87 13.39
CA LEU A 125 14.86 13.94 12.39
C LEU A 125 14.74 15.25 11.59
N PRO A 126 15.85 15.85 11.13
CA PRO A 126 17.24 15.44 11.24
C PRO A 126 17.82 15.77 12.61
N PRO A 127 18.68 14.92 13.17
CA PRO A 127 19.31 15.19 14.49
C PRO A 127 20.54 16.11 14.41
N ARG A 128 20.93 16.62 13.23
CA ARG A 128 22.13 17.42 13.01
C ARG A 128 21.89 18.67 12.15
N PRO A 129 22.45 19.80 12.54
CA PRO A 129 22.27 21.06 11.80
C PRO A 129 23.01 21.13 10.46
N ASP A 130 23.94 20.23 10.18
CA ASP A 130 24.68 20.13 8.92
C ASP A 130 23.93 19.38 7.81
N TRP A 131 22.76 18.81 8.11
CA TRP A 131 21.89 18.17 7.14
C TRP A 131 20.72 19.08 6.77
N LEU A 132 20.56 19.29 5.46
CA LEU A 132 19.54 20.20 4.97
C LEU A 132 18.15 19.61 5.01
N THR A 133 18.01 18.35 4.63
CA THR A 133 16.68 17.76 4.49
C THR A 133 16.72 16.24 4.50
N ILE A 134 15.60 15.63 4.87
CA ILE A 134 15.34 14.21 4.74
C ILE A 134 14.11 14.04 3.86
N GLY A 135 14.30 13.50 2.66
CA GLY A 135 13.21 13.19 1.75
C GLY A 135 12.79 11.72 1.83
N GLY A 136 11.49 11.45 1.84
CA GLY A 136 10.95 10.08 1.80
C GLY A 136 11.16 9.27 3.07
N GLY A 137 11.32 9.91 4.23
CA GLY A 137 11.55 9.25 5.50
C GLY A 137 10.41 8.30 5.88
N THR A 138 10.75 7.06 6.17
CA THR A 138 9.82 6.01 6.57
C THR A 138 10.36 5.34 7.81
N VAL A 139 9.57 5.27 8.87
CA VAL A 139 9.94 4.58 10.10
C VAL A 139 9.28 3.22 10.13
N TRP A 140 10.07 2.19 10.37
CA TRP A 140 9.60 0.83 10.49
C TRP A 140 10.02 0.25 11.83
N ARG A 141 9.13 -0.45 12.48
CA ARG A 141 9.50 -1.41 13.50
C ARG A 141 10.09 -2.62 12.80
N ASP A 142 11.27 -3.04 13.24
CA ASP A 142 11.91 -4.23 12.72
C ASP A 142 11.32 -5.48 13.37
N ASP A 143 10.71 -6.34 12.57
CA ASP A 143 10.11 -7.60 13.01
C ASP A 143 11.10 -8.78 12.86
N ASN A 144 12.38 -8.54 12.51
CA ASN A 144 13.43 -9.55 12.53
C ASN A 144 13.70 -9.97 13.98
N PRO A 145 13.57 -11.27 14.33
CA PRO A 145 13.80 -11.75 15.69
C PRO A 145 15.25 -11.52 16.17
N ASP A 146 16.20 -11.40 15.24
CA ASP A 146 17.61 -11.15 15.52
C ASP A 146 17.99 -9.67 15.46
N ALA A 147 17.00 -8.76 15.33
CA ALA A 147 17.28 -7.33 15.32
C ALA A 147 17.90 -6.87 16.64
N ALA A 148 18.98 -6.10 16.55
CA ALA A 148 19.64 -5.57 17.73
C ALA A 148 18.67 -4.61 18.51
N PRO A 149 18.67 -4.64 19.85
CA PRO A 149 17.78 -3.83 20.67
C PRO A 149 17.88 -2.30 20.40
N ASP A 150 19.05 -1.82 20.05
CA ASP A 150 19.32 -0.41 19.68
C ASP A 150 18.84 -0.07 18.25
N ALA A 151 18.36 -1.05 17.51
CA ALA A 151 17.87 -0.95 16.13
C ALA A 151 16.42 -1.44 15.97
N LYS A 152 15.62 -1.37 17.06
CA LYS A 152 14.20 -1.78 17.06
C LYS A 152 13.38 -1.04 16.00
N TYR A 153 13.71 0.24 15.78
CA TYR A 153 13.14 1.03 14.69
C TYR A 153 14.22 1.34 13.68
N LYS A 154 13.84 1.33 12.42
CA LYS A 154 14.70 1.67 11.31
C LYS A 154 14.02 2.70 10.43
N SER A 155 14.82 3.58 9.86
CA SER A 155 14.37 4.52 8.85
C SER A 155 15.39 4.57 7.73
N TRP A 156 14.89 4.76 6.55
CA TRP A 156 15.69 4.89 5.37
C TRP A 156 15.25 6.14 4.63
N SER A 157 16.18 7.03 4.34
CA SER A 157 15.85 8.31 3.76
C SER A 157 16.95 8.81 2.83
N LYS A 158 16.54 9.52 1.80
CA LYS A 158 17.45 10.28 0.97
C LYS A 158 17.95 11.48 1.76
N MET A 159 19.25 11.59 1.88
CA MET A 159 19.89 12.70 2.57
C MET A 159 20.37 13.74 1.57
N TYR A 160 19.99 14.97 1.82
CA TYR A 160 20.53 16.13 1.10
C TYR A 160 21.54 16.83 2.00
N SER A 161 22.82 16.68 1.69
CA SER A 161 23.90 17.33 2.43
C SER A 161 24.07 18.78 1.98
N LYS A 162 24.45 19.65 2.93
CA LYS A 162 24.89 21.01 2.57
C LYS A 162 26.11 20.97 1.64
N PRO A 163 26.27 21.95 0.75
CA PRO A 163 27.50 22.09 -0.01
C PRO A 163 28.73 22.08 0.90
N GLY A 164 29.71 21.22 0.61
CA GLY A 164 30.92 21.07 1.43
C GLY A 164 30.83 20.03 2.55
N SER A 165 29.67 19.41 2.80
CA SER A 165 29.57 18.30 3.73
C SER A 165 30.43 17.11 3.27
N PRO A 166 31.20 16.48 4.17
CA PRO A 166 31.93 15.24 3.85
C PRO A 166 31.00 14.04 3.59
N ILE A 167 29.74 14.13 4.01
CA ILE A 167 28.75 13.07 3.82
C ILE A 167 28.17 13.22 2.43
N ARG A 168 28.79 12.56 1.47
CA ARG A 168 28.25 12.39 0.12
C ARG A 168 27.74 10.95 -0.04
N GLY A 169 26.48 10.81 -0.31
CA GLY A 169 25.92 9.49 -0.62
C GLY A 169 24.40 9.50 -0.55
N PRO A 170 23.77 8.65 -1.37
CA PRO A 170 22.36 8.79 -1.62
C PRO A 170 21.47 8.43 -0.43
N HIS A 171 21.82 7.40 0.33
CA HIS A 171 20.96 6.87 1.40
C HIS A 171 21.77 6.37 2.57
N ARG A 172 21.18 6.47 3.75
CA ARG A 172 21.69 5.91 5.00
C ARG A 172 20.60 5.16 5.71
N LEU A 173 20.96 4.04 6.32
CA LEU A 173 20.09 3.36 7.26
C LEU A 173 20.18 4.04 8.62
N TRP A 174 19.06 4.50 9.11
CA TRP A 174 18.90 5.04 10.46
C TRP A 174 18.38 3.96 11.38
N LYS A 175 18.86 3.96 12.61
CA LYS A 175 18.50 3.01 13.66
C LYS A 175 18.10 3.75 14.91
N SER A 176 17.13 3.21 15.63
CA SER A 176 16.66 3.79 16.90
C SER A 176 16.12 2.69 17.81
N PRO A 177 16.39 2.74 19.12
CA PRO A 177 15.78 1.84 20.10
C PRO A 177 14.32 2.21 20.40
N ASP A 178 13.91 3.46 20.23
CA ASP A 178 12.66 4.04 20.73
C ASP A 178 11.84 4.79 19.67
N GLY A 179 12.41 5.03 18.48
CA GLY A 179 11.80 5.81 17.42
C GLY A 179 11.98 7.33 17.55
N PHE A 180 12.76 7.77 18.54
CA PHE A 180 13.03 9.18 18.84
C PHE A 180 14.50 9.53 18.70
N GLN A 181 15.39 8.73 19.30
CA GLN A 181 16.82 8.93 19.25
C GLN A 181 17.41 8.11 18.10
N TRP A 182 17.92 8.80 17.09
CA TRP A 182 18.38 8.18 15.85
C TRP A 182 19.90 8.27 15.69
N THR A 183 20.48 7.13 15.32
CA THR A 183 21.85 7.01 14.82
C THR A 183 21.83 6.49 13.39
N HIS A 184 22.87 6.72 12.62
CA HIS A 184 22.94 6.19 11.25
C HIS A 184 24.08 5.19 11.10
N ASP A 185 23.90 4.26 10.18
CA ASP A 185 24.98 3.37 9.75
C ASP A 185 25.97 4.19 8.90
N GLU A 186 27.26 4.08 9.17
CA GLU A 186 28.29 4.80 8.40
C GLU A 186 28.43 4.25 6.97
N ARG A 187 28.02 3.01 6.74
CA ARG A 187 28.06 2.40 5.42
C ARG A 187 26.96 3.00 4.53
N PRO A 188 27.27 3.38 3.27
CA PRO A 188 26.23 3.78 2.33
C PRO A 188 25.37 2.58 1.99
N VAL A 189 24.07 2.81 1.83
CA VAL A 189 23.16 1.81 1.29
C VAL A 189 23.51 1.56 -0.19
N THR A 190 23.65 0.29 -0.57
CA THR A 190 24.02 -0.14 -1.91
C THR A 190 22.95 -1.04 -2.52
N GLY A 191 22.91 -1.14 -3.86
CA GLY A 191 21.94 -1.98 -4.58
C GLY A 191 20.55 -1.36 -4.75
N LEU A 192 20.20 -0.34 -3.96
CA LEU A 192 19.00 0.46 -4.15
C LEU A 192 19.34 1.80 -4.77
N ARG A 193 18.52 2.25 -5.71
CA ARG A 193 18.61 3.62 -6.21
C ARG A 193 18.03 4.60 -5.22
N ALA A 194 18.66 5.77 -5.16
CA ALA A 194 18.19 6.89 -4.39
C ALA A 194 16.92 7.47 -5.00
N ALA A 195 15.77 7.02 -4.53
CA ALA A 195 14.50 7.67 -4.83
C ALA A 195 14.18 8.75 -3.80
N ASP A 196 13.49 9.79 -4.22
CA ASP A 196 12.95 10.85 -3.35
C ASP A 196 11.50 10.56 -2.93
N THR A 197 11.07 9.32 -3.11
CA THR A 197 9.76 8.83 -2.69
C THR A 197 9.90 7.88 -1.50
N GLN A 198 8.79 7.65 -0.81
CA GLN A 198 8.74 6.74 0.31
C GLN A 198 9.03 5.30 -0.14
N PRO A 199 10.09 4.65 0.35
CA PRO A 199 10.29 3.22 0.19
C PRO A 199 9.43 2.44 1.19
N SER A 200 9.15 1.19 0.89
CA SER A 200 8.61 0.26 1.86
C SER A 200 9.52 -0.95 2.01
N TRP A 201 9.64 -1.45 3.23
CA TRP A 201 10.41 -2.64 3.53
C TRP A 201 9.85 -3.35 4.77
N PHE A 202 10.21 -4.61 4.91
CA PHE A 202 9.89 -5.42 6.08
C PHE A 202 10.79 -6.66 6.13
N TRP A 203 10.90 -7.30 7.30
CA TRP A 203 11.45 -8.63 7.45
C TRP A 203 10.43 -9.66 6.97
N ASP A 204 10.84 -10.57 6.09
CA ASP A 204 10.01 -11.70 5.67
C ASP A 204 10.52 -13.00 6.30
N PRO A 205 9.85 -13.56 7.30
CA PRO A 205 10.28 -14.78 7.97
C PRO A 205 10.22 -16.01 7.06
N ARG A 206 9.49 -15.96 5.94
CA ARG A 206 9.39 -17.07 4.97
C ARG A 206 10.68 -17.30 4.20
N ILE A 207 11.45 -16.24 3.96
CA ILE A 207 12.74 -16.29 3.27
C ILE A 207 13.91 -15.93 4.19
N GLY A 208 13.65 -15.50 5.44
CA GLY A 208 14.67 -15.09 6.40
C GLY A 208 15.48 -13.86 5.95
N ARG A 209 14.87 -12.93 5.24
CA ARG A 209 15.52 -11.74 4.68
C ARG A 209 14.61 -10.51 4.73
N TYR A 210 15.21 -9.34 4.64
CA TYR A 210 14.48 -8.10 4.37
C TYR A 210 14.08 -8.03 2.90
N ILE A 211 12.85 -7.62 2.67
CA ILE A 211 12.33 -7.25 1.35
C ILE A 211 12.15 -5.74 1.31
N GLY A 212 12.58 -5.10 0.22
CA GLY A 212 12.45 -3.67 0.01
C GLY A 212 11.85 -3.35 -1.35
N TYR A 213 11.01 -2.32 -1.37
CA TYR A 213 10.44 -1.74 -2.58
C TYR A 213 10.75 -0.26 -2.63
N SER A 214 11.18 0.19 -3.79
CA SER A 214 11.41 1.61 -4.05
C SER A 214 10.92 2.00 -5.44
N ARG A 215 10.77 3.29 -5.65
CA ARG A 215 10.48 3.82 -6.99
C ARG A 215 11.73 3.79 -7.84
N GLU A 216 11.60 3.27 -9.06
CA GLU A 216 12.64 3.29 -10.07
C GLU A 216 12.21 4.04 -11.33
N TRP A 217 13.19 4.60 -12.01
CA TRP A 217 13.02 5.14 -13.34
C TRP A 217 13.50 4.12 -14.37
N VAL A 218 12.61 3.69 -15.24
CA VAL A 218 12.97 2.85 -16.37
C VAL A 218 13.05 3.70 -17.63
N ARG A 219 14.13 3.50 -18.36
CA ARG A 219 14.38 4.17 -19.62
C ARG A 219 14.73 3.12 -20.66
N GLU A 220 13.89 2.96 -21.65
CA GLU A 220 14.21 2.14 -22.81
C GLU A 220 14.95 2.95 -23.88
N LYS A 221 15.69 2.23 -24.73
CA LYS A 221 16.34 2.84 -25.90
C LYS A 221 15.33 3.45 -26.88
N SER A 222 14.10 2.95 -26.88
CA SER A 222 12.98 3.44 -27.69
C SER A 222 12.49 4.83 -27.30
N GLY A 223 12.87 5.32 -26.10
CA GLY A 223 12.36 6.57 -25.56
C GLY A 223 11.30 6.41 -24.48
N PHE A 224 10.77 5.20 -24.27
CA PHE A 224 9.87 4.91 -23.17
C PHE A 224 10.54 5.18 -21.83
N GLY A 225 9.84 5.86 -20.97
CA GLY A 225 10.27 6.06 -19.60
C GLY A 225 9.06 6.17 -18.70
N ALA A 226 9.09 5.43 -17.60
CA ALA A 226 8.06 5.45 -16.57
C ALA A 226 8.67 5.25 -15.18
N ARG A 227 7.98 5.76 -14.16
CA ARG A 227 8.24 5.40 -12.78
C ARG A 227 7.58 4.05 -12.51
N MET A 228 8.36 3.16 -11.95
CA MET A 228 7.97 1.78 -11.64
C MET A 228 8.39 1.42 -10.23
N ALA A 229 7.91 0.31 -9.71
CA ALA A 229 8.36 -0.20 -8.42
C ALA A 229 9.36 -1.32 -8.56
N SER A 230 10.45 -1.22 -7.82
CA SER A 230 11.47 -2.28 -7.70
C SER A 230 11.18 -3.21 -6.53
N TYR A 231 11.72 -4.42 -6.63
CA TYR A 231 11.86 -5.41 -5.57
C TYR A 231 13.33 -5.70 -5.35
N ASN A 232 13.74 -5.72 -4.10
CA ASN A 232 15.10 -6.02 -3.68
C ASN A 232 15.09 -6.83 -2.38
N GLU A 233 16.14 -7.61 -2.13
CA GLU A 233 16.36 -8.36 -0.89
C GLU A 233 17.64 -7.92 -0.22
N SER A 234 17.69 -8.04 1.12
CA SER A 234 18.88 -7.75 1.91
C SER A 234 18.94 -8.58 3.18
N ASP A 235 20.14 -8.90 3.63
CA ASP A 235 20.37 -9.53 4.93
C ASP A 235 20.57 -8.51 6.06
N ASP A 236 20.97 -7.27 5.73
CA ASP A 236 21.39 -6.24 6.69
C ASP A 236 20.76 -4.85 6.48
N MET A 237 19.87 -4.68 5.47
CA MET A 237 19.27 -3.42 5.04
C MET A 237 20.27 -2.35 4.53
N VAL A 238 21.53 -2.70 4.37
CA VAL A 238 22.58 -1.85 3.81
C VAL A 238 22.97 -2.33 2.43
N ASN A 239 23.17 -3.64 2.30
CA ASN A 239 23.55 -4.27 1.04
C ASN A 239 22.33 -4.96 0.43
N TRP A 240 21.79 -4.40 -0.63
CA TRP A 240 20.61 -4.92 -1.32
C TRP A 240 21.00 -5.65 -2.60
N THR A 241 20.22 -6.65 -2.98
CA THR A 241 20.39 -7.36 -4.25
C THR A 241 20.18 -6.41 -5.44
N ASN A 242 20.55 -6.89 -6.63
CA ASN A 242 20.17 -6.20 -7.87
C ASN A 242 18.66 -6.10 -7.97
N MET A 243 18.21 -4.94 -8.45
CA MET A 243 16.81 -4.61 -8.64
C MET A 243 16.11 -5.59 -9.60
N GLN A 244 14.90 -5.99 -9.21
CA GLN A 244 13.91 -6.62 -10.06
C GLN A 244 12.65 -5.74 -10.09
N PHE A 245 11.86 -5.78 -11.16
CA PHE A 245 10.59 -5.07 -11.18
C PHE A 245 9.52 -5.85 -10.41
N ALA A 246 8.81 -5.17 -9.51
CA ALA A 246 7.66 -5.71 -8.80
C ALA A 246 6.36 -5.46 -9.57
N PHE A 247 6.20 -4.25 -10.10
CA PHE A 247 5.09 -3.86 -10.97
C PHE A 247 5.43 -2.64 -11.80
N GLU A 248 4.79 -2.58 -12.96
CA GLU A 248 5.00 -1.57 -14.00
C GLU A 248 3.67 -1.21 -14.66
N PRO A 249 3.54 -0.02 -15.27
CA PRO A 249 2.44 0.27 -16.17
C PRO A 249 2.44 -0.69 -17.36
N ASP A 250 1.25 -1.08 -17.80
CA ASP A 250 1.06 -1.98 -18.93
C ASP A 250 0.10 -1.40 -20.00
N GLU A 251 -0.12 -2.11 -21.10
CA GLU A 251 -0.97 -1.66 -22.20
C GLU A 251 -2.40 -1.30 -21.76
N ARG A 252 -2.93 -1.93 -20.72
CA ARG A 252 -4.26 -1.63 -20.20
C ARG A 252 -4.34 -0.24 -19.57
N ASP A 253 -3.25 0.30 -19.09
CA ASP A 253 -3.20 1.65 -18.55
C ASP A 253 -3.44 2.69 -19.63
N GLY A 254 -2.93 2.45 -20.83
CA GLY A 254 -3.19 3.27 -22.01
C GLY A 254 -4.64 3.19 -22.49
N THR A 255 -5.28 2.04 -22.39
CA THR A 255 -6.66 1.82 -22.82
C THR A 255 -7.69 2.13 -21.76
N ALA A 256 -7.37 1.93 -20.48
CA ALA A 256 -8.30 2.13 -19.36
C ALA A 256 -8.55 3.61 -19.04
N ALA A 257 -7.65 4.51 -19.44
CA ALA A 257 -7.75 5.94 -19.18
C ALA A 257 -7.54 6.81 -20.43
N PRO A 258 -8.28 6.58 -21.54
CA PRO A 258 -8.03 7.27 -22.80
C PRO A 258 -8.17 8.79 -22.69
N ALA A 259 -9.00 9.31 -21.79
CA ALA A 259 -9.13 10.74 -21.51
C ALA A 259 -7.91 11.35 -20.80
N MET A 260 -7.11 10.52 -20.16
CA MET A 260 -5.87 10.90 -19.46
C MET A 260 -4.64 10.67 -20.32
N VAL A 261 -4.74 9.90 -21.41
CA VAL A 261 -3.65 9.68 -22.35
C VAL A 261 -3.26 11.02 -22.93
N LEU A 262 -2.13 11.50 -22.49
CA LEU A 262 -1.53 12.68 -23.02
C LEU A 262 -0.78 12.27 -24.29
N ASP A 263 -1.23 12.80 -25.43
CA ASP A 263 -0.38 12.77 -26.61
C ASP A 263 0.86 13.65 -26.32
N PRO A 264 2.04 13.07 -26.12
CA PRO A 264 3.22 13.83 -25.74
C PRO A 264 3.55 14.94 -26.73
N GLY A 265 3.22 14.75 -28.02
CA GLY A 265 3.39 15.75 -29.07
C GLY A 265 2.41 16.92 -29.00
N LYS A 266 1.35 16.80 -28.18
CA LYS A 266 0.30 17.81 -28.03
C LYS A 266 0.26 18.48 -26.67
N LEU A 267 1.16 18.11 -25.77
CA LEU A 267 1.29 18.78 -24.48
C LEU A 267 1.99 20.12 -24.68
N THR A 268 1.19 21.16 -24.76
CA THR A 268 1.71 22.52 -24.91
C THR A 268 1.15 23.41 -23.83
N VAL A 269 1.99 24.33 -23.34
CA VAL A 269 1.56 25.52 -22.61
C VAL A 269 1.94 26.71 -23.47
N ASN A 270 1.00 27.59 -23.77
CA ASN A 270 1.22 28.73 -24.64
C ASN A 270 1.81 28.39 -26.05
N GLY A 271 1.47 27.20 -26.57
CA GLY A 271 1.98 26.71 -27.84
C GLY A 271 3.33 25.98 -27.77
N GLU A 272 3.96 25.95 -26.60
CA GLU A 272 5.21 25.21 -26.39
C GLU A 272 4.95 23.83 -25.81
N ASN A 273 5.76 22.85 -26.23
CA ASN A 273 5.68 21.50 -25.69
C ASN A 273 6.18 21.49 -24.23
N VAL A 274 5.29 21.22 -23.29
CA VAL A 274 5.60 21.21 -21.85
C VAL A 274 6.33 19.94 -21.40
N MET A 275 6.42 18.95 -22.28
CA MET A 275 7.21 17.77 -22.05
C MET A 275 8.53 17.92 -22.78
N PRO A 276 9.65 18.16 -22.11
CA PRO A 276 10.95 18.24 -22.76
C PRO A 276 11.20 16.91 -23.50
N ARG A 277 11.62 17.04 -24.73
CA ARG A 277 12.04 15.88 -25.52
C ARG A 277 13.21 15.20 -24.84
N ARG A 278 13.31 13.88 -25.02
CA ARG A 278 14.36 13.05 -24.41
C ARG A 278 15.77 13.58 -24.72
N GLU A 279 15.99 14.06 -25.95
CA GLU A 279 17.28 14.56 -26.41
C GLU A 279 17.69 15.84 -25.67
N GLU A 280 16.75 16.68 -25.28
CA GLU A 280 17.00 17.94 -24.54
C GLU A 280 17.46 17.69 -23.10
N ARG A 281 17.30 16.46 -22.60
CA ARG A 281 17.62 16.09 -21.22
C ARG A 281 18.85 15.22 -21.07
N VAL A 282 19.38 14.67 -22.14
CA VAL A 282 20.57 13.81 -22.10
C VAL A 282 21.84 14.56 -21.68
N GLY A 283 21.85 15.87 -21.80
CA GLY A 283 23.00 16.71 -21.39
C GLY A 283 22.87 17.40 -20.02
N ALA A 284 21.71 17.34 -19.40
CA ALA A 284 21.55 17.83 -18.04
C ALA A 284 22.08 16.77 -17.09
N THR A 285 23.01 17.14 -16.22
CA THR A 285 23.43 16.33 -15.08
C THR A 285 22.20 15.94 -14.32
N ALA A 286 21.77 14.72 -14.54
CA ALA A 286 20.49 14.22 -14.14
C ALA A 286 20.28 14.31 -12.64
N GLY A 287 19.52 15.28 -12.22
CA GLY A 287 18.61 15.02 -11.13
C GLY A 287 17.67 13.92 -11.61
N GLU A 288 17.39 12.94 -10.78
CA GLU A 288 16.57 11.75 -11.07
C GLU A 288 15.16 12.08 -11.54
N ASP A 289 14.75 13.33 -11.50
CA ASP A 289 13.41 13.83 -11.83
C ASP A 289 13.24 14.29 -13.28
N GLN A 290 14.18 13.95 -14.13
CA GLN A 290 14.05 14.28 -15.55
C GLN A 290 13.10 13.31 -16.22
N VAL A 291 11.90 13.77 -16.34
CA VAL A 291 10.82 13.03 -16.92
C VAL A 291 11.05 12.84 -18.40
N LEU A 292 11.03 11.62 -18.76
CA LEU A 292 10.91 11.22 -20.15
C LEU A 292 9.47 11.42 -20.57
N THR A 293 9.26 11.60 -21.83
CA THR A 293 7.94 11.51 -22.42
C THR A 293 7.36 10.14 -22.09
N PRO A 294 6.41 10.00 -21.17
CA PRO A 294 5.84 8.70 -20.89
C PRO A 294 5.02 8.28 -22.09
N THR A 295 5.15 7.05 -22.50
CA THR A 295 4.22 6.42 -23.43
C THR A 295 2.99 5.90 -22.67
N ALA A 296 3.12 5.70 -21.37
CA ALA A 296 1.99 5.41 -20.48
C ALA A 296 1.38 6.70 -19.91
N PRO A 297 0.06 6.78 -19.76
CA PRO A 297 -0.63 7.94 -19.22
C PRO A 297 -0.46 8.08 -17.70
N LEU A 298 0.20 7.15 -17.07
CA LEU A 298 0.44 7.11 -15.63
C LEU A 298 1.81 6.55 -15.29
N ASP A 299 2.26 6.89 -14.08
CA ASP A 299 3.45 6.39 -13.41
C ASP A 299 3.09 5.81 -12.03
N PHE A 300 3.99 5.03 -11.43
CA PHE A 300 3.87 4.58 -10.04
C PHE A 300 4.88 5.28 -9.15
N TYR A 301 4.40 5.74 -8.00
CA TYR A 301 5.26 6.21 -6.91
C TYR A 301 5.67 5.04 -6.01
N GLY A 302 6.48 5.33 -4.97
CA GLY A 302 6.90 4.31 -4.02
C GLY A 302 5.71 3.61 -3.38
N PRO A 303 5.57 2.29 -3.56
CA PRO A 303 4.40 1.56 -3.10
C PRO A 303 4.47 1.30 -1.60
N GLY A 304 3.33 1.36 -0.95
CA GLY A 304 3.16 0.85 0.40
C GLY A 304 2.92 -0.65 0.39
N VAL A 305 3.97 -1.46 0.41
CA VAL A 305 3.86 -2.92 0.45
C VAL A 305 3.97 -3.43 1.88
N PHE A 306 3.11 -4.38 2.24
CA PHE A 306 3.13 -5.03 3.55
C PHE A 306 2.63 -6.48 3.47
N PRO A 307 3.16 -7.38 4.33
CA PRO A 307 2.65 -8.73 4.49
C PRO A 307 1.33 -8.71 5.25
N TYR A 308 0.39 -9.57 4.88
CA TYR A 308 -0.90 -9.71 5.52
C TYR A 308 -1.47 -11.11 5.31
N GLU A 309 -1.76 -11.86 6.40
CA GLU A 309 -2.40 -13.20 6.36
C GLU A 309 -1.83 -14.12 5.25
N GLY A 310 -0.51 -14.25 5.23
CA GLY A 310 0.19 -15.13 4.28
C GLY A 310 0.27 -14.66 2.83
N VAL A 311 -0.16 -13.43 2.53
CA VAL A 311 -0.05 -12.76 1.23
C VAL A 311 0.66 -11.42 1.36
N TYR A 312 0.90 -10.75 0.24
CA TYR A 312 1.42 -9.39 0.21
C TYR A 312 0.44 -8.47 -0.51
N LEU A 313 0.25 -7.32 0.10
CA LEU A 313 -0.63 -6.27 -0.41
C LEU A 313 0.19 -5.03 -0.70
N ALA A 314 -0.13 -4.35 -1.77
CA ALA A 314 0.51 -3.11 -2.17
C ALA A 314 -0.54 -2.01 -2.37
N LEU A 315 -0.38 -0.92 -1.64
CA LEU A 315 -1.08 0.34 -1.88
C LEU A 315 -0.18 1.18 -2.80
N ILE A 316 -0.57 1.29 -4.07
CA ILE A 316 0.24 1.92 -5.10
C ILE A 316 -0.26 3.33 -5.34
N PRO A 317 0.54 4.38 -5.02
CA PRO A 317 0.21 5.73 -5.48
C PRO A 317 0.38 5.79 -6.99
N VAL A 318 -0.71 6.04 -7.68
CA VAL A 318 -0.77 6.16 -9.14
C VAL A 318 -0.74 7.63 -9.51
N PHE A 319 0.23 7.99 -10.31
CA PHE A 319 0.49 9.33 -10.80
C PHE A 319 -0.13 9.50 -12.18
N HIS A 320 -1.30 10.12 -12.24
CA HIS A 320 -2.01 10.38 -13.50
C HIS A 320 -1.54 11.70 -14.11
N HIS A 321 -1.06 11.65 -15.34
CA HIS A 321 -0.56 12.83 -16.06
C HIS A 321 -1.69 13.58 -16.77
N TRP A 322 -1.74 14.89 -16.61
CA TRP A 322 -2.74 15.76 -17.19
C TRP A 322 -2.16 16.76 -18.19
N ARG A 323 -2.96 17.18 -19.16
CA ARG A 323 -2.58 18.24 -20.09
C ARG A 323 -2.56 19.60 -19.40
N GLY A 324 -1.62 20.43 -19.83
CA GLY A 324 -1.55 21.83 -19.47
C GLY A 324 -0.91 22.09 -18.12
N SER A 325 0.32 22.54 -18.12
CA SER A 325 0.97 23.08 -16.93
C SER A 325 1.47 24.48 -17.20
N ALA A 326 1.56 25.27 -16.14
CA ALA A 326 2.42 26.42 -16.16
C ALA A 326 3.87 25.98 -15.94
N ALA A 327 4.78 26.48 -16.76
CA ALA A 327 6.22 26.51 -16.47
C ALA A 327 6.89 25.19 -16.08
N GLY A 328 6.91 24.22 -16.97
CA GLY A 328 7.89 23.11 -16.90
C GLY A 328 7.67 22.09 -15.81
N THR A 329 6.58 22.16 -15.06
CA THR A 329 6.17 21.19 -14.04
C THR A 329 5.04 20.32 -14.58
N TRP A 330 5.02 19.05 -14.11
CA TRP A 330 4.02 18.08 -14.54
C TRP A 330 2.70 18.30 -13.82
N PRO A 331 1.61 18.68 -14.55
CA PRO A 331 0.30 18.67 -13.95
C PRO A 331 -0.15 17.21 -13.79
N SER A 332 -0.47 16.85 -12.58
CA SER A 332 -0.89 15.48 -12.32
C SER A 332 -1.57 15.37 -10.98
N THR A 333 -2.48 14.42 -10.94
CA THR A 333 -3.20 14.04 -9.74
C THR A 333 -2.82 12.61 -9.35
N GLY A 334 -3.06 12.24 -8.10
CA GLY A 334 -2.72 10.91 -7.63
C GLY A 334 -3.80 10.29 -6.77
N ASP A 335 -4.13 9.04 -7.09
CA ASP A 335 -4.95 8.16 -6.28
C ASP A 335 -4.15 6.92 -5.83
N ILE A 336 -4.80 5.97 -5.15
CA ILE A 336 -4.15 4.75 -4.70
C ILE A 336 -4.88 3.55 -5.28
N GLN A 337 -4.14 2.66 -5.96
CA GLN A 337 -4.64 1.36 -6.42
C GLN A 337 -4.15 0.23 -5.52
N LEU A 338 -4.92 -0.86 -5.48
CA LEU A 338 -4.57 -2.10 -4.78
C LEU A 338 -3.93 -3.09 -5.75
N ALA A 339 -2.77 -3.62 -5.36
CA ALA A 339 -2.21 -4.81 -5.96
C ALA A 339 -1.95 -5.88 -4.91
N VAL A 340 -1.95 -7.13 -5.36
CA VAL A 340 -1.84 -8.32 -4.51
C VAL A 340 -0.79 -9.27 -5.05
N SER A 341 -0.12 -9.98 -4.15
CA SER A 341 0.90 -10.96 -4.49
C SER A 341 0.93 -12.11 -3.47
N ARG A 342 1.37 -13.29 -3.92
CA ARG A 342 1.62 -14.44 -3.03
C ARG A 342 3.10 -14.72 -2.80
N ASP A 343 3.97 -14.09 -3.58
CA ASP A 343 5.43 -14.35 -3.54
C ASP A 343 6.27 -13.08 -3.30
N ALA A 344 5.63 -11.93 -3.07
CA ALA A 344 6.27 -10.63 -2.92
C ALA A 344 6.95 -10.06 -4.18
N ARG A 345 7.05 -10.83 -5.24
CA ARG A 345 7.78 -10.47 -6.47
C ARG A 345 6.84 -10.10 -7.61
N HIS A 346 5.77 -10.86 -7.77
CA HIS A 346 4.81 -10.70 -8.85
C HIS A 346 3.49 -10.16 -8.30
N PHE A 347 3.21 -8.92 -8.58
CA PHE A 347 1.99 -8.26 -8.13
C PHE A 347 0.98 -8.14 -9.27
N ASN A 348 -0.27 -8.42 -8.97
CA ASN A 348 -1.41 -8.20 -9.85
C ASN A 348 -2.26 -7.07 -9.31
N ARG A 349 -2.49 -6.03 -10.10
CA ARG A 349 -3.50 -5.01 -9.77
C ARG A 349 -4.88 -5.63 -9.88
N VAL A 350 -5.68 -5.47 -8.83
CA VAL A 350 -7.00 -6.11 -8.75
C VAL A 350 -7.96 -5.49 -9.77
N PRO A 351 -8.60 -6.30 -10.63
CA PRO A 351 -9.60 -5.77 -11.56
C PRO A 351 -10.80 -5.14 -10.85
N PRO A 352 -11.42 -4.13 -11.45
CA PRO A 352 -11.12 -3.51 -12.75
C PRO A 352 -10.05 -2.40 -12.68
N ARG A 353 -9.14 -2.42 -11.72
CA ARG A 353 -8.09 -1.41 -11.48
C ARG A 353 -8.64 -0.02 -11.11
N ARG A 354 -9.76 0.00 -10.41
CA ARG A 354 -10.29 1.24 -9.85
C ARG A 354 -9.39 1.73 -8.72
N ALA A 355 -9.43 3.02 -8.48
CA ALA A 355 -8.83 3.58 -7.29
C ALA A 355 -9.39 2.87 -6.05
N PHE A 356 -8.49 2.37 -5.20
CA PHE A 356 -8.81 1.77 -3.91
C PHE A 356 -9.10 2.87 -2.89
N LEU A 357 -8.28 3.93 -2.90
CA LEU A 357 -8.58 5.20 -2.24
C LEU A 357 -8.61 6.30 -3.31
N THR A 358 -9.60 7.17 -3.24
CA THR A 358 -9.86 8.22 -4.24
C THR A 358 -9.57 9.61 -3.67
N THR A 359 -9.24 10.54 -4.54
CA THR A 359 -9.24 11.97 -4.17
C THR A 359 -10.64 12.45 -3.78
N GLY A 360 -10.72 13.54 -3.03
CA GLY A 360 -11.95 14.21 -2.69
C GLY A 360 -12.52 15.01 -3.86
N MET A 361 -13.69 15.59 -3.64
CA MET A 361 -14.28 16.54 -4.59
C MET A 361 -13.49 17.85 -4.63
N ASP A 362 -13.52 18.52 -5.76
CA ASP A 362 -12.93 19.86 -5.90
C ASP A 362 -13.45 20.81 -4.80
N GLY A 363 -12.53 21.45 -4.11
CA GLY A 363 -12.79 22.29 -2.94
C GLY A 363 -12.55 21.59 -1.60
N THR A 364 -12.32 20.27 -1.58
CA THR A 364 -11.89 19.56 -0.36
C THR A 364 -10.37 19.52 -0.25
N TRP A 365 -9.87 19.34 0.96
CA TRP A 365 -8.44 19.36 1.29
C TRP A 365 -7.63 18.22 0.62
N ASP A 366 -8.27 17.14 0.19
CA ASP A 366 -7.68 15.95 -0.43
C ASP A 366 -8.06 15.80 -1.92
N SER A 367 -8.41 16.91 -2.59
CA SER A 367 -9.02 16.89 -3.94
C SER A 367 -8.04 16.58 -5.08
N LYS A 368 -6.72 16.66 -4.85
CA LYS A 368 -5.76 16.52 -5.97
C LYS A 368 -4.81 15.36 -5.83
N TRP A 369 -4.35 15.07 -4.62
CA TRP A 369 -3.40 14.00 -4.41
C TRP A 369 -3.59 13.32 -3.07
N ILE A 370 -3.46 11.98 -3.06
CA ILE A 370 -3.41 11.21 -1.83
C ILE A 370 -2.23 10.23 -1.85
N TYR A 371 -1.63 10.01 -0.67
CA TYR A 371 -0.52 9.08 -0.46
C TYR A 371 -0.88 8.11 0.67
N PRO A 372 -0.52 6.82 0.57
CA PRO A 372 -0.75 5.91 1.69
C PRO A 372 0.20 6.26 2.84
N VAL A 373 -0.32 6.28 4.04
CA VAL A 373 0.49 6.12 5.26
C VAL A 373 0.76 4.63 5.41
N LEU A 374 2.03 4.27 5.53
CA LEU A 374 2.40 2.87 5.44
C LEU A 374 1.93 2.06 6.65
N ARG A 375 1.47 0.86 6.37
CA ARG A 375 0.87 -0.16 7.23
C ARG A 375 -0.55 0.20 7.73
N PRO A 376 -1.54 -0.66 7.42
CA PRO A 376 -2.85 -0.58 8.06
C PRO A 376 -2.74 -0.91 9.56
N VAL A 377 -3.65 -0.35 10.32
CA VAL A 377 -3.79 -0.61 11.76
C VAL A 377 -5.05 -1.45 11.96
N ARG A 378 -4.95 -2.55 12.71
CA ARG A 378 -6.12 -3.34 13.08
C ARG A 378 -6.84 -2.70 14.26
N MET A 379 -8.12 -2.37 14.04
CA MET A 379 -9.03 -1.83 15.05
C MET A 379 -10.26 -2.75 15.15
N HIS A 380 -10.23 -3.69 16.08
CA HIS A 380 -11.26 -4.73 16.25
C HIS A 380 -11.44 -5.56 14.96
N ASP A 381 -12.59 -5.45 14.31
CA ASP A 381 -12.99 -6.14 13.09
C ASP A 381 -12.75 -5.30 11.83
N GLU A 382 -11.94 -4.27 11.95
CA GLU A 382 -11.62 -3.31 10.90
C GLU A 382 -10.11 -3.18 10.70
N LEU A 383 -9.74 -2.77 9.50
CA LEU A 383 -8.43 -2.25 9.15
C LEU A 383 -8.56 -0.75 8.87
N TRP A 384 -7.82 0.06 9.60
CA TRP A 384 -7.72 1.48 9.35
C TRP A 384 -6.48 1.77 8.51
N ILE A 385 -6.72 2.34 7.35
CA ILE A 385 -5.70 2.72 6.39
C ILE A 385 -5.60 4.24 6.44
N TYR A 386 -4.53 4.75 7.05
CA TYR A 386 -4.30 6.18 7.05
C TYR A 386 -3.79 6.62 5.67
N TYR A 387 -4.12 7.84 5.28
CA TYR A 387 -3.63 8.45 4.06
C TYR A 387 -3.39 9.95 4.28
N MET A 388 -2.37 10.47 3.64
CA MET A 388 -2.11 11.90 3.53
C MET A 388 -2.76 12.41 2.26
N GLY A 389 -3.40 13.57 2.31
CA GLY A 389 -4.00 14.22 1.15
C GLY A 389 -3.59 15.67 1.02
N THR A 390 -3.77 16.20 -0.20
CA THR A 390 -3.52 17.59 -0.54
C THR A 390 -4.49 18.09 -1.62
N ASN A 391 -4.80 19.38 -1.59
CA ASN A 391 -5.63 20.06 -2.59
C ASN A 391 -4.82 20.73 -3.71
N HIS A 392 -3.55 20.44 -3.82
CA HIS A 392 -2.71 20.84 -4.93
C HIS A 392 -2.19 19.63 -5.72
N ASP A 393 -1.98 19.84 -7.02
CA ASP A 393 -1.38 18.82 -7.87
C ASP A 393 0.15 18.71 -7.65
N HIS A 394 0.79 17.77 -8.32
CA HIS A 394 2.25 17.58 -8.21
C HIS A 394 3.05 18.82 -8.65
N ALA A 395 2.48 19.68 -9.44
CA ALA A 395 3.08 20.95 -9.86
C ALA A 395 2.84 22.09 -8.85
N GLY A 396 2.18 21.84 -7.73
CA GLY A 396 1.83 22.83 -6.73
C GLY A 396 0.64 23.72 -7.11
N ARG A 397 -0.16 23.34 -8.14
CA ARG A 397 -1.34 24.10 -8.52
C ARG A 397 -2.51 23.70 -7.65
N LEU A 398 -3.10 24.69 -7.02
CA LEU A 398 -4.29 24.50 -6.20
C LEU A 398 -5.48 24.02 -7.06
N ASP A 399 -6.35 23.29 -6.43
CA ASP A 399 -7.71 23.05 -6.89
C ASP A 399 -8.40 24.38 -7.22
N SER A 400 -9.19 24.39 -8.28
CA SER A 400 -9.90 25.60 -8.76
C SER A 400 -10.86 26.23 -7.74
N LYS A 401 -11.27 25.48 -6.71
CA LYS A 401 -12.13 25.93 -5.62
C LYS A 401 -11.36 26.14 -4.31
N ALA A 402 -10.09 25.80 -4.27
CA ALA A 402 -9.28 25.95 -3.06
C ALA A 402 -8.89 27.43 -2.84
N VAL A 403 -9.05 27.89 -1.62
CA VAL A 403 -8.66 29.26 -1.21
C VAL A 403 -7.18 29.31 -0.80
N LYS A 404 -6.67 28.20 -0.26
CA LYS A 404 -5.29 28.05 0.19
C LYS A 404 -4.85 26.60 0.05
N GLU A 405 -3.55 26.38 0.12
CA GLU A 405 -2.97 25.05 0.24
C GLU A 405 -3.39 24.40 1.55
N GLU A 406 -3.83 23.15 1.47
CA GLU A 406 -4.16 22.34 2.62
C GLU A 406 -3.56 20.93 2.48
N THR A 407 -2.98 20.47 3.57
CA THR A 407 -2.46 19.11 3.70
C THR A 407 -2.90 18.52 5.03
N ALA A 408 -3.31 17.26 5.03
CA ALA A 408 -3.71 16.57 6.26
C ALA A 408 -3.52 15.07 6.15
N ILE A 409 -3.50 14.40 7.28
CA ILE A 409 -3.64 12.95 7.38
C ILE A 409 -5.08 12.64 7.82
N SER A 410 -5.69 11.69 7.14
CA SER A 410 -6.99 11.12 7.45
C SER A 410 -6.91 9.59 7.46
N ARG A 411 -8.05 8.93 7.61
CA ARG A 411 -8.16 7.48 7.55
C ARG A 411 -9.26 7.02 6.61
N ALA A 412 -9.11 5.79 6.16
CA ALA A 412 -10.13 5.01 5.50
C ALA A 412 -10.34 3.72 6.31
N VAL A 413 -11.58 3.28 6.42
CA VAL A 413 -11.98 2.11 7.19
C VAL A 413 -12.34 0.98 6.24
N LEU A 414 -11.69 -0.14 6.41
CA LEU A 414 -11.94 -1.37 5.66
C LEU A 414 -12.33 -2.48 6.65
N ARG A 415 -13.27 -3.31 6.26
CA ARG A 415 -13.53 -4.56 6.97
C ARG A 415 -12.23 -5.37 7.14
N LEU A 416 -12.06 -6.06 8.26
CA LEU A 416 -10.94 -6.99 8.43
C LEU A 416 -10.94 -7.99 7.26
N ASP A 417 -9.79 -8.25 6.65
CA ASP A 417 -9.58 -9.07 5.43
C ASP A 417 -10.28 -8.54 4.16
N GLY A 418 -10.90 -7.37 4.23
CA GLY A 418 -11.84 -6.83 3.24
C GLY A 418 -11.22 -6.25 1.96
N PHE A 419 -9.99 -6.59 1.59
CA PHE A 419 -9.32 -6.03 0.40
C PHE A 419 -9.97 -6.48 -0.91
N VAL A 420 -10.27 -7.77 -1.02
CA VAL A 420 -10.93 -8.38 -2.18
C VAL A 420 -11.98 -9.36 -1.68
N ALA A 421 -13.08 -9.46 -2.37
CA ALA A 421 -14.13 -10.45 -2.10
C ALA A 421 -14.45 -11.29 -3.33
N ALA A 422 -14.79 -12.55 -3.10
CA ALA A 422 -15.58 -13.33 -4.03
C ALA A 422 -17.04 -12.91 -3.86
N GLU A 423 -17.62 -12.30 -4.89
CA GLU A 423 -18.97 -11.73 -4.86
C GLU A 423 -19.95 -12.51 -5.73
N ALA A 424 -21.13 -12.74 -5.19
CA ALA A 424 -22.31 -13.15 -5.91
C ALA A 424 -23.35 -12.03 -5.87
N ASP A 425 -23.96 -11.73 -7.00
CA ASP A 425 -25.06 -10.78 -7.11
C ASP A 425 -26.42 -11.38 -6.72
N TYR A 426 -27.51 -10.73 -7.12
CA TYR A 426 -28.87 -11.17 -6.83
C TYR A 426 -29.25 -12.50 -7.50
N GLU A 427 -28.72 -12.75 -8.70
CA GLU A 427 -28.94 -14.03 -9.42
C GLU A 427 -28.23 -15.19 -8.73
N GLY A 428 -27.23 -14.86 -7.91
CA GLY A 428 -26.42 -15.80 -7.17
C GLY A 428 -25.29 -16.41 -7.98
N GLY A 429 -24.49 -17.22 -7.30
CA GLY A 429 -23.36 -17.88 -7.93
C GLY A 429 -22.88 -19.06 -7.09
N VAL A 430 -22.02 -19.84 -7.69
CA VAL A 430 -21.36 -20.98 -7.06
C VAL A 430 -19.92 -21.05 -7.51
N PHE A 431 -19.02 -21.40 -6.57
CA PHE A 431 -17.66 -21.75 -6.93
C PHE A 431 -17.21 -23.01 -6.20
N MET A 432 -16.16 -23.63 -6.71
CA MET A 432 -15.50 -24.78 -6.09
C MET A 432 -14.01 -24.50 -5.96
N THR A 433 -13.45 -24.87 -4.80
CA THR A 433 -12.01 -24.77 -4.59
C THR A 433 -11.26 -25.90 -5.30
N PRO A 434 -9.97 -25.73 -5.64
CA PRO A 434 -9.09 -26.88 -5.85
C PRO A 434 -9.04 -27.75 -4.59
N PRO A 435 -8.46 -28.98 -4.66
CA PRO A 435 -8.27 -29.80 -3.48
C PRO A 435 -7.42 -29.06 -2.45
N ILE A 436 -7.92 -28.99 -1.22
CA ILE A 436 -7.24 -28.38 -0.07
C ILE A 436 -7.06 -29.42 1.03
N ARG A 437 -6.01 -29.29 1.83
CA ARG A 437 -5.83 -30.06 3.06
C ARG A 437 -5.73 -29.08 4.22
N PHE A 438 -6.55 -29.29 5.25
CA PHE A 438 -6.66 -28.42 6.40
C PHE A 438 -6.37 -29.16 7.71
N GLN A 439 -6.12 -28.37 8.77
CA GLN A 439 -6.16 -28.78 10.17
C GLN A 439 -7.23 -27.95 10.88
N GLY A 440 -7.88 -28.55 11.88
CA GLY A 440 -8.95 -27.87 12.63
C GLY A 440 -10.23 -28.67 12.69
N SER A 441 -11.19 -28.14 13.42
CA SER A 441 -12.47 -28.82 13.72
C SER A 441 -13.69 -28.03 13.28
N ARG A 442 -13.53 -26.78 12.82
CA ARG A 442 -14.61 -25.88 12.41
C ARG A 442 -14.18 -25.07 11.19
N LEU A 443 -15.13 -24.79 10.30
CA LEU A 443 -14.91 -23.88 9.17
C LEU A 443 -15.54 -22.52 9.48
N GLU A 444 -14.74 -21.49 9.52
CA GLU A 444 -15.17 -20.11 9.71
C GLU A 444 -15.01 -19.30 8.42
N LEU A 445 -15.98 -18.44 8.14
CA LEU A 445 -16.06 -17.61 6.95
C LEU A 445 -16.12 -16.13 7.35
N ASN A 446 -15.26 -15.31 6.77
CA ASN A 446 -15.44 -13.87 6.77
C ASN A 446 -16.42 -13.53 5.64
N LEU A 447 -17.70 -13.38 6.01
CA LEU A 447 -18.83 -13.34 5.07
C LEU A 447 -19.75 -12.16 5.39
N ASN A 448 -20.25 -11.52 4.34
CA ASN A 448 -21.31 -10.53 4.42
C ASN A 448 -22.38 -10.87 3.37
N THR A 449 -23.55 -11.26 3.82
CA THR A 449 -24.73 -11.56 2.97
C THR A 449 -25.72 -10.38 2.95
N GLY A 450 -25.41 -9.27 3.63
CA GLY A 450 -26.43 -8.24 3.85
C GLY A 450 -27.66 -8.81 4.58
N ALA A 451 -28.80 -8.16 4.39
CA ALA A 451 -30.05 -8.55 5.05
C ALA A 451 -30.79 -9.71 4.33
N GLY A 452 -30.65 -9.84 3.03
CA GLY A 452 -31.45 -10.76 2.21
C GLY A 452 -30.65 -11.77 1.38
N GLY A 453 -29.34 -11.77 1.56
CA GLY A 453 -28.48 -12.74 0.88
C GLY A 453 -28.27 -14.01 1.69
N MET A 454 -27.55 -14.95 1.13
CA MET A 454 -27.26 -16.23 1.77
C MET A 454 -25.97 -16.86 1.24
N ALA A 455 -25.39 -17.75 2.04
CA ALA A 455 -24.36 -18.69 1.59
C ALA A 455 -24.64 -20.09 2.14
N LYS A 456 -24.19 -21.12 1.41
CA LYS A 456 -24.14 -22.51 1.85
C LYS A 456 -22.81 -23.12 1.44
N VAL A 457 -22.26 -23.98 2.28
CA VAL A 457 -21.00 -24.65 2.02
C VAL A 457 -21.20 -26.17 2.01
N GLU A 458 -20.77 -26.80 0.94
CA GLU A 458 -20.64 -28.24 0.83
C GLU A 458 -19.18 -28.65 0.87
N ILE A 459 -18.85 -29.72 1.57
CA ILE A 459 -17.51 -30.33 1.54
C ILE A 459 -17.57 -31.61 0.70
N LEU A 460 -16.69 -31.64 -0.29
CA LEU A 460 -16.58 -32.76 -1.23
C LEU A 460 -15.26 -33.49 -0.99
N ALA A 461 -15.21 -34.77 -1.33
CA ALA A 461 -13.94 -35.49 -1.44
C ALA A 461 -13.06 -34.86 -2.53
N GLU A 462 -11.77 -35.18 -2.53
CA GLU A 462 -10.81 -34.74 -3.55
C GLU A 462 -11.31 -34.98 -4.98
N SER A 463 -11.95 -36.12 -5.20
CA SER A 463 -12.56 -36.51 -6.48
C SER A 463 -13.76 -35.65 -6.91
N GLY A 464 -14.28 -34.79 -6.04
CA GLY A 464 -15.51 -34.03 -6.23
C GLY A 464 -16.78 -34.82 -5.83
N ALA A 465 -16.67 -36.03 -5.27
CA ALA A 465 -17.78 -36.78 -4.78
C ALA A 465 -18.36 -36.18 -3.48
N PRO A 466 -19.69 -36.11 -3.30
CA PRO A 466 -20.29 -35.66 -2.05
C PRO A 466 -19.87 -36.50 -0.84
N ILE A 467 -19.61 -35.86 0.30
CA ILE A 467 -19.36 -36.52 1.56
C ILE A 467 -20.65 -36.48 2.40
N PRO A 468 -21.24 -37.66 2.76
CA PRO A 468 -22.40 -37.67 3.63
C PRO A 468 -22.20 -36.92 4.94
N GLY A 469 -23.16 -36.13 5.33
CA GLY A 469 -23.10 -35.23 6.49
C GLY A 469 -22.60 -33.82 6.15
N PHE A 470 -22.11 -33.56 4.91
CA PHE A 470 -21.56 -32.28 4.47
C PHE A 470 -22.05 -31.87 3.08
N THR A 471 -23.10 -32.48 2.58
CA THR A 471 -23.64 -32.17 1.25
C THR A 471 -24.35 -30.81 1.23
N MET A 472 -24.58 -30.24 0.04
CA MET A 472 -25.30 -28.96 -0.12
C MET A 472 -26.74 -29.03 0.44
N ALA A 473 -27.38 -30.22 0.44
CA ALA A 473 -28.72 -30.41 1.00
C ALA A 473 -28.69 -30.39 2.55
N GLU A 474 -27.62 -30.88 3.14
CA GLU A 474 -27.40 -30.92 4.60
C GLU A 474 -26.79 -29.63 5.14
N ALA A 475 -26.24 -28.77 4.29
CA ALA A 475 -25.65 -27.48 4.69
C ALA A 475 -26.72 -26.53 5.19
N ASP A 476 -26.48 -25.96 6.37
CA ASP A 476 -27.31 -24.89 6.91
C ASP A 476 -27.09 -23.59 6.13
N GLU A 477 -28.13 -22.79 6.02
CA GLU A 477 -28.06 -21.51 5.35
C GLU A 477 -27.40 -20.47 6.26
N LEU A 478 -26.34 -19.82 5.77
CA LEU A 478 -25.65 -18.76 6.45
C LEU A 478 -26.22 -17.42 5.98
N ASN A 479 -26.70 -16.62 6.92
CA ASN A 479 -27.11 -15.24 6.71
C ASN A 479 -26.52 -14.37 7.81
N GLY A 480 -25.81 -13.31 7.43
CA GLY A 480 -25.19 -12.42 8.41
C GLY A 480 -24.02 -11.62 7.83
N ASN A 481 -23.47 -10.79 8.70
CA ASN A 481 -22.29 -9.97 8.42
C ASN A 481 -21.32 -10.11 9.59
N ALA A 482 -20.40 -11.05 9.52
CA ALA A 482 -19.40 -11.31 10.54
C ALA A 482 -18.07 -11.78 9.94
N ILE A 483 -16.99 -11.58 10.67
CA ILE A 483 -15.65 -11.99 10.23
C ILE A 483 -15.36 -13.47 10.46
N ASN A 484 -16.25 -14.19 11.17
CA ASN A 484 -16.09 -15.56 11.60
C ASN A 484 -17.44 -16.31 11.66
N LEU A 485 -18.27 -16.15 10.63
CA LEU A 485 -19.48 -16.96 10.51
C LEU A 485 -19.11 -18.43 10.38
N GLN A 486 -19.65 -19.25 11.28
CA GLN A 486 -19.35 -20.68 11.30
C GLN A 486 -20.25 -21.43 10.31
N ALA A 487 -19.64 -22.20 9.42
CA ALA A 487 -20.36 -23.12 8.56
C ALA A 487 -20.86 -24.32 9.40
N THR A 488 -22.12 -24.67 9.23
CA THR A 488 -22.77 -25.78 9.93
C THR A 488 -23.58 -26.65 8.99
N TRP A 489 -23.88 -27.88 9.44
CA TRP A 489 -24.65 -28.86 8.70
C TRP A 489 -25.63 -29.56 9.64
N ASN A 490 -26.71 -30.13 9.09
CA ASN A 490 -27.67 -30.92 9.85
C ASN A 490 -28.20 -30.24 11.10
N THR A 491 -28.66 -28.96 10.95
CA THR A 491 -29.22 -28.15 12.04
C THR A 491 -28.19 -27.77 13.14
N GLY A 492 -27.06 -27.25 12.72
CA GLY A 492 -26.12 -26.59 13.62
C GLY A 492 -24.85 -27.38 13.97
N ASN A 493 -24.59 -28.52 13.32
CA ASN A 493 -23.32 -29.24 13.58
C ASN A 493 -22.14 -28.58 12.85
N PRO A 494 -21.14 -28.03 13.56
CA PRO A 494 -19.96 -27.39 12.94
C PRO A 494 -18.78 -28.35 12.76
N ASP A 495 -18.84 -29.58 13.26
CA ASP A 495 -17.68 -30.45 13.41
C ASP A 495 -17.25 -31.05 12.08
N VAL A 496 -16.07 -30.60 11.63
CA VAL A 496 -15.37 -31.11 10.43
C VAL A 496 -14.10 -31.87 10.79
N SER A 497 -13.83 -32.16 12.08
CA SER A 497 -12.57 -32.72 12.56
C SER A 497 -12.21 -34.06 11.91
N LYS A 498 -13.20 -34.88 11.58
CA LYS A 498 -13.01 -36.17 10.89
C LYS A 498 -12.45 -36.03 9.46
N LEU A 499 -12.50 -34.84 8.87
CA LEU A 499 -11.96 -34.52 7.54
C LEU A 499 -10.57 -33.88 7.62
N ALA A 500 -10.09 -33.49 8.80
CA ALA A 500 -8.79 -32.90 8.99
C ALA A 500 -7.68 -33.82 8.45
N GLY A 501 -6.69 -33.25 7.76
CA GLY A 501 -5.61 -33.97 7.11
C GLY A 501 -5.99 -34.68 5.80
N GLN A 502 -7.26 -34.78 5.45
CA GLN A 502 -7.72 -35.33 4.18
C GLN A 502 -7.75 -34.23 3.10
N ALA A 503 -7.59 -34.63 1.84
CA ALA A 503 -7.80 -33.74 0.70
C ALA A 503 -9.30 -33.61 0.43
N VAL A 504 -9.82 -32.39 0.53
CA VAL A 504 -11.23 -32.07 0.31
C VAL A 504 -11.37 -30.85 -0.60
N ARG A 505 -12.58 -30.61 -1.10
CA ARG A 505 -12.96 -29.41 -1.84
C ARG A 505 -14.11 -28.71 -1.13
N LEU A 506 -14.13 -27.39 -1.16
CA LEU A 506 -15.30 -26.61 -0.76
C LEU A 506 -16.07 -26.22 -2.01
N ARG A 507 -17.37 -26.48 -2.02
CA ARG A 507 -18.32 -25.88 -2.97
C ARG A 507 -19.17 -24.88 -2.21
N VAL A 508 -19.05 -23.61 -2.60
CA VAL A 508 -19.76 -22.51 -1.94
C VAL A 508 -20.80 -21.93 -2.87
N LYS A 509 -22.06 -21.98 -2.46
CA LYS A 509 -23.18 -21.34 -3.15
C LYS A 509 -23.54 -20.06 -2.42
N MET A 510 -23.64 -18.95 -3.14
CA MET A 510 -23.92 -17.63 -2.57
C MET A 510 -24.97 -16.88 -3.41
N ARG A 511 -25.67 -15.94 -2.78
CA ARG A 511 -26.54 -14.97 -3.43
C ARG A 511 -26.51 -13.67 -2.63
N THR A 512 -26.34 -12.53 -3.30
CA THR A 512 -26.21 -11.21 -2.67
C THR A 512 -25.20 -11.26 -1.52
N ALA A 513 -24.00 -11.78 -1.78
CA ALA A 513 -23.05 -12.09 -0.72
C ALA A 513 -21.61 -11.80 -1.15
N LYS A 514 -20.78 -11.49 -0.18
CA LYS A 514 -19.34 -11.23 -0.30
C LYS A 514 -18.58 -12.12 0.66
N LEU A 515 -17.72 -12.98 0.13
CA LEU A 515 -16.83 -13.83 0.91
C LEU A 515 -15.39 -13.31 0.78
N PHE A 516 -14.80 -12.93 1.91
CA PHE A 516 -13.47 -12.29 1.98
C PHE A 516 -12.38 -13.29 2.31
N ALA A 517 -12.66 -14.19 3.23
CA ALA A 517 -11.71 -15.19 3.71
C ALA A 517 -12.43 -16.43 4.26
N PHE A 518 -11.69 -17.53 4.35
CA PHE A 518 -12.10 -18.71 5.11
C PHE A 518 -10.92 -19.26 5.92
N GLN A 519 -11.24 -19.95 7.01
CA GLN A 519 -10.25 -20.55 7.90
C GLN A 519 -10.83 -21.79 8.56
N PHE A 520 -10.01 -22.82 8.74
CA PHE A 520 -10.33 -23.94 9.62
C PHE A 520 -9.66 -23.72 10.99
N GLN A 521 -10.43 -23.92 12.08
CA GLN A 521 -9.94 -23.75 13.45
C GLN A 521 -10.22 -24.97 14.31
#